data_d5a5e97aa55815d97b45d080a8e21b66
#
_entry.id   d5a5e97aa55815d97b45d080a8e21b66
#
_cell.length_a   1.000
_cell.length_b   1.000
_cell.length_c   1.000
_cell.angle_alpha   90.00
_cell.angle_beta   90.00
_cell.angle_gamma   90.00
#
_symmetry.space_group_name_H-M   'P 1'
#
loop_
_entity.id
_entity.type
_entity.pdbx_description
1 polymer ?
#
loop_
_entity_poly.entity_id
_entity_poly.type
_entity_poly.pdbx_seq_one_letter_code
_entity_poly.pdbx_strand_id
1 'polypeptide(L)'
;ASLAVYYWKTYLSLTPAQEDFLAAQRITKLYVRYCDVGLRSGEAVPIAPIEMDSVALVGKQVVPVIYLKNEVFLDKQTDPKALAAKVGKYIEQINNSYHLTVGEVQFDCDWSLSSKERYFAFLEHFRGLYPYRLSATIRLHQVKYQDTTGVPPIDRGVLMYYNMGKITATGSNSIYDREVAKRYLPSLRGYPLPLDIAL
;
A
#
# COMPACT_ATOMS: atom_id res chain seq x y z
N ALA A 1 -7.80 -18.91 4.11
CA ALA A 1 -7.30 -17.61 3.66
C ALA A 1 -8.46 -16.81 3.13
N SER A 2 -8.55 -15.53 3.46
CA SER A 2 -9.52 -14.60 2.87
C SER A 2 -8.89 -13.92 1.66
N LEU A 3 -9.69 -13.71 0.62
CA LEU A 3 -9.27 -12.95 -0.55
C LEU A 3 -9.62 -11.48 -0.38
N ALA A 4 -8.79 -10.62 -0.96
CA ALA A 4 -9.03 -9.19 -1.08
C ALA A 4 -8.56 -8.72 -2.46
N VAL A 5 -9.05 -7.60 -2.93
CA VAL A 5 -8.61 -7.03 -4.20
C VAL A 5 -8.13 -5.60 -4.03
N TYR A 6 -7.19 -5.20 -4.88
CA TYR A 6 -6.74 -3.82 -5.00
C TYR A 6 -7.53 -3.07 -6.07
N TYR A 7 -7.83 -1.82 -5.78
CA TYR A 7 -8.43 -0.89 -6.72
C TYR A 7 -7.56 0.37 -6.86
N TRP A 8 -6.93 0.49 -8.02
CA TRP A 8 -5.90 1.52 -8.28
C TRP A 8 -6.37 2.72 -9.11
N LYS A 9 -7.61 2.68 -9.63
CA LYS A 9 -8.13 3.79 -10.44
C LYS A 9 -8.49 4.99 -9.55
N THR A 10 -8.55 6.18 -10.16
CA THR A 10 -8.93 7.42 -9.47
C THR A 10 -10.44 7.60 -9.30
N TYR A 11 -11.24 6.80 -9.98
CA TYR A 11 -12.69 6.74 -9.81
C TYR A 11 -13.09 5.29 -9.50
N LEU A 12 -13.64 5.07 -8.32
CA LEU A 12 -14.10 3.74 -7.90
C LEU A 12 -15.56 3.56 -8.31
N SER A 13 -15.76 2.67 -9.26
CA SER A 13 -17.07 2.11 -9.62
C SER A 13 -16.88 0.63 -9.95
N LEU A 14 -17.91 -0.15 -9.73
CA LEU A 14 -17.92 -1.58 -10.04
C LEU A 14 -18.97 -1.87 -11.08
N THR A 15 -18.59 -2.56 -12.13
CA THR A 15 -19.55 -3.08 -13.12
C THR A 15 -20.34 -4.25 -12.54
N PRO A 16 -21.54 -4.59 -13.06
CA PRO A 16 -22.28 -5.77 -12.61
C PRO A 16 -21.44 -7.06 -12.63
N ALA A 17 -20.63 -7.25 -13.65
CA ALA A 17 -19.77 -8.43 -13.76
C ALA A 17 -18.67 -8.45 -12.67
N GLN A 18 -18.16 -7.28 -12.25
CA GLN A 18 -17.21 -7.19 -11.14
C GLN A 18 -17.87 -7.46 -9.80
N GLU A 19 -19.10 -6.95 -9.58
CA GLU A 19 -19.87 -7.25 -8.37
C GLU A 19 -20.18 -8.74 -8.28
N ASP A 20 -20.63 -9.37 -9.36
CA ASP A 20 -20.89 -10.81 -9.44
C ASP A 20 -19.63 -11.63 -9.13
N PHE A 21 -18.48 -11.20 -9.67
CA PHE A 21 -17.19 -11.86 -9.38
C PHE A 21 -16.82 -11.74 -7.90
N LEU A 22 -16.91 -10.54 -7.31
CA LEU A 22 -16.61 -10.32 -5.88
C LEU A 22 -17.53 -11.18 -5.00
N ALA A 23 -18.82 -11.23 -5.33
CA ALA A 23 -19.82 -12.03 -4.60
C ALA A 23 -19.51 -13.53 -4.72
N ALA A 24 -19.25 -14.04 -5.92
CA ALA A 24 -18.92 -15.43 -6.18
C ALA A 24 -17.66 -15.88 -5.43
N GLN A 25 -16.67 -15.01 -5.33
CA GLN A 25 -15.42 -15.26 -4.59
C GLN A 25 -15.52 -14.91 -3.09
N ARG A 26 -16.66 -14.41 -2.61
CA ARG A 26 -16.87 -13.93 -1.24
C ARG A 26 -15.85 -12.87 -0.82
N ILE A 27 -15.49 -12.00 -1.75
CA ILE A 27 -14.55 -10.91 -1.52
C ILE A 27 -15.32 -9.70 -1.00
N THR A 28 -15.04 -9.31 0.23
CA THR A 28 -15.64 -8.13 0.86
C THR A 28 -14.61 -7.06 1.21
N LYS A 29 -13.32 -7.38 1.17
CA LYS A 29 -12.23 -6.46 1.51
C LYS A 29 -11.60 -5.87 0.25
N LEU A 30 -11.59 -4.54 0.16
CA LEU A 30 -11.02 -3.77 -0.94
C LEU A 30 -9.88 -2.89 -0.42
N TYR A 31 -8.70 -3.03 -1.01
CA TYR A 31 -7.60 -2.07 -0.86
C TYR A 31 -7.77 -0.98 -1.92
N VAL A 32 -8.14 0.22 -1.50
CA VAL A 32 -8.54 1.30 -2.40
C VAL A 32 -7.53 2.43 -2.34
N ARG A 33 -6.90 2.73 -3.49
CA ARG A 33 -5.96 3.85 -3.59
C ARG A 33 -6.73 5.16 -3.39
N TYR A 34 -6.44 5.86 -2.29
CA TYR A 34 -7.07 7.15 -1.98
C TYR A 34 -6.37 8.31 -2.68
N CYS A 35 -5.06 8.31 -2.68
CA CYS A 35 -4.24 9.34 -3.34
C CYS A 35 -2.79 8.88 -3.45
N ASP A 36 -2.01 9.64 -4.20
CA ASP A 36 -0.56 9.62 -4.12
C ASP A 36 -0.08 10.76 -3.23
N VAL A 37 1.11 10.64 -2.67
CA VAL A 37 1.83 11.74 -2.04
C VAL A 37 3.14 11.94 -2.82
N GLY A 38 3.33 13.14 -3.32
CA GLY A 38 4.50 13.52 -4.09
C GLY A 38 4.94 14.94 -3.78
N LEU A 39 6.04 15.37 -4.34
CA LEU A 39 6.53 16.74 -4.20
C LEU A 39 5.89 17.67 -5.24
N ARG A 40 5.34 18.80 -4.78
CA ARG A 40 4.95 19.93 -5.62
C ARG A 40 5.56 21.21 -5.05
N SER A 41 6.32 21.90 -5.87
CA SER A 41 7.03 23.13 -5.45
C SER A 41 7.85 22.94 -4.16
N GLY A 42 8.48 21.76 -3.99
CA GLY A 42 9.28 21.43 -2.81
C GLY A 42 8.47 21.05 -1.56
N GLU A 43 7.16 20.92 -1.67
CA GLU A 43 6.31 20.49 -0.56
C GLU A 43 5.67 19.12 -0.82
N ALA A 44 5.69 18.24 0.17
CA ALA A 44 5.01 16.95 0.11
C ALA A 44 3.50 17.14 0.30
N VAL A 45 2.73 16.77 -0.74
CA VAL A 45 1.27 16.97 -0.78
C VAL A 45 0.54 15.75 -1.37
N PRO A 46 -0.70 15.49 -0.92
CA PRO A 46 -1.59 14.54 -1.60
C PRO A 46 -1.93 15.04 -3.01
N ILE A 47 -1.89 14.13 -3.97
CA ILE A 47 -2.23 14.38 -5.37
C ILE A 47 -3.14 13.29 -5.90
N ALA A 48 -3.91 13.60 -6.95
CA ALA A 48 -4.82 12.68 -7.62
C ALA A 48 -5.75 11.94 -6.65
N PRO A 49 -6.63 12.68 -5.92
CA PRO A 49 -7.58 12.08 -4.99
C PRO A 49 -8.54 11.14 -5.71
N ILE A 50 -9.02 10.14 -4.97
CA ILE A 50 -10.05 9.24 -5.47
C ILE A 50 -11.42 9.92 -5.43
N GLU A 51 -12.23 9.58 -6.43
CA GLU A 51 -13.68 9.73 -6.39
C GLU A 51 -14.33 8.34 -6.31
N MET A 52 -15.40 8.19 -5.54
CA MET A 52 -16.02 6.89 -5.31
C MET A 52 -17.53 6.96 -5.56
N ASP A 53 -18.03 5.95 -6.24
CA ASP A 53 -19.46 5.65 -6.23
C ASP A 53 -19.80 4.96 -4.89
N SER A 54 -20.59 5.61 -4.05
CA SER A 54 -20.98 5.11 -2.74
C SER A 54 -21.74 3.77 -2.81
N VAL A 55 -22.43 3.48 -3.92
CA VAL A 55 -23.12 2.21 -4.15
C VAL A 55 -22.12 1.05 -4.21
N ALA A 56 -20.96 1.26 -4.84
CA ALA A 56 -19.91 0.26 -4.94
C ALA A 56 -19.29 -0.13 -3.59
N LEU A 57 -19.49 0.68 -2.54
CA LEU A 57 -18.94 0.48 -1.21
C LEU A 57 -19.86 -0.30 -0.26
N VAL A 58 -21.12 -0.51 -0.64
CA VAL A 58 -22.10 -1.19 0.20
C VAL A 58 -21.64 -2.64 0.50
N GLY A 59 -21.59 -2.98 1.77
CA GLY A 59 -21.16 -4.32 2.24
C GLY A 59 -19.67 -4.62 2.03
N LYS A 60 -18.86 -3.62 1.67
CA LYS A 60 -17.40 -3.76 1.49
C LYS A 60 -16.62 -3.16 2.66
N GLN A 61 -15.57 -3.82 3.06
CA GLN A 61 -14.55 -3.29 3.97
C GLN A 61 -13.49 -2.57 3.13
N VAL A 62 -13.41 -1.25 3.27
CA VAL A 62 -12.43 -0.43 2.57
C VAL A 62 -11.16 -0.28 3.42
N VAL A 63 -10.02 -0.52 2.81
CA VAL A 63 -8.70 -0.19 3.34
C VAL A 63 -8.09 0.91 2.46
N PRO A 64 -7.98 2.14 2.96
CA PRO A 64 -7.28 3.20 2.27
C PRO A 64 -5.84 2.82 1.95
N VAL A 65 -5.42 2.97 0.71
CA VAL A 65 -4.02 2.84 0.28
C VAL A 65 -3.50 4.20 -0.12
N ILE A 66 -2.42 4.62 0.52
CA ILE A 66 -1.72 5.87 0.20
C ILE A 66 -0.41 5.50 -0.49
N TYR A 67 -0.26 5.89 -1.75
CA TYR A 67 0.99 5.72 -2.46
C TYR A 67 1.95 6.88 -2.15
N LEU A 68 3.01 6.56 -1.41
CA LEU A 68 4.03 7.52 -1.00
C LEU A 68 5.20 7.41 -1.97
N LYS A 69 5.40 8.40 -2.82
CA LYS A 69 6.55 8.43 -3.71
C LYS A 69 7.83 8.53 -2.90
N ASN A 70 8.82 7.68 -3.21
CA ASN A 70 10.09 7.62 -2.48
C ASN A 70 10.82 8.97 -2.43
N GLU A 71 10.67 9.79 -3.48
CA GLU A 71 11.25 11.15 -3.55
C GLU A 71 10.88 12.03 -2.35
N VAL A 72 9.68 11.84 -1.77
CA VAL A 72 9.20 12.58 -0.59
C VAL A 72 10.11 12.37 0.61
N PHE A 73 10.62 11.15 0.78
CA PHE A 73 11.49 10.79 1.90
C PHE A 73 12.98 10.96 1.58
N LEU A 74 13.33 11.15 0.33
CA LEU A 74 14.67 11.57 -0.10
C LEU A 74 14.88 13.06 0.12
N ASP A 75 13.82 13.86 0.04
CA ASP A 75 13.86 15.28 0.31
C ASP A 75 14.04 15.55 1.81
N LYS A 76 15.17 16.17 2.14
CA LYS A 76 15.54 16.51 3.54
C LYS A 76 14.64 17.58 4.16
N GLN A 77 13.90 18.34 3.36
CA GLN A 77 12.98 19.39 3.83
C GLN A 77 11.62 18.81 4.28
N THR A 78 11.26 17.61 3.80
CA THR A 78 10.04 16.95 4.25
C THR A 78 10.13 16.58 5.74
N ASP A 79 9.27 17.13 6.57
CA ASP A 79 9.13 16.72 7.97
C ASP A 79 8.18 15.50 8.06
N PRO A 80 8.68 14.32 8.47
CA PRO A 80 7.86 13.11 8.58
C PRO A 80 6.66 13.25 9.52
N LYS A 81 6.80 14.01 10.61
CA LYS A 81 5.73 14.24 11.59
C LYS A 81 4.62 15.10 11.00
N ALA A 82 4.99 16.22 10.41
CA ALA A 82 4.01 17.12 9.76
C ALA A 82 3.30 16.42 8.60
N LEU A 83 4.04 15.61 7.81
CA LEU A 83 3.48 14.82 6.73
C LEU A 83 2.48 13.77 7.25
N ALA A 84 2.80 13.06 8.33
CA ALA A 84 1.89 12.08 8.94
C ALA A 84 0.57 12.72 9.36
N ALA A 85 0.60 13.88 10.00
CA ALA A 85 -0.59 14.64 10.38
C ALA A 85 -1.40 15.08 9.14
N LYS A 86 -0.74 15.60 8.10
CA LYS A 86 -1.38 16.03 6.84
C LYS A 86 -2.07 14.87 6.14
N VAL A 87 -1.38 13.74 6.01
CA VAL A 87 -1.92 12.53 5.33
C VAL A 87 -3.10 11.95 6.11
N GLY A 88 -3.00 11.85 7.43
CA GLY A 88 -4.08 11.33 8.25
C GLY A 88 -5.33 12.19 8.19
N LYS A 89 -5.18 13.52 8.30
CA LYS A 89 -6.30 14.46 8.12
C LYS A 89 -6.96 14.30 6.74
N TYR A 90 -6.16 14.06 5.70
CA TYR A 90 -6.68 13.87 4.35
C TYR A 90 -7.46 12.56 4.22
N ILE A 91 -6.99 11.47 4.83
CA ILE A 91 -7.72 10.20 4.91
C ILE A 91 -9.07 10.38 5.62
N GLU A 92 -9.07 11.09 6.76
CA GLU A 92 -10.30 11.39 7.50
C GLU A 92 -11.30 12.22 6.69
N GLN A 93 -10.83 13.21 5.91
CA GLN A 93 -11.67 13.99 5.02
C GLN A 93 -12.35 13.11 3.96
N ILE A 94 -11.62 12.19 3.33
CA ILE A 94 -12.18 11.26 2.35
C ILE A 94 -13.19 10.32 3.04
N ASN A 95 -12.81 9.72 4.17
CA ASN A 95 -13.71 8.83 4.92
C ASN A 95 -15.02 9.53 5.29
N ASN A 96 -14.96 10.76 5.77
CA ASN A 96 -16.13 11.53 6.14
C ASN A 96 -17.02 11.86 4.92
N SER A 97 -16.41 12.21 3.78
CA SER A 97 -17.13 12.53 2.54
C SER A 97 -17.94 11.35 2.00
N TYR A 98 -17.46 10.13 2.22
CA TYR A 98 -18.10 8.89 1.77
C TYR A 98 -18.73 8.06 2.90
N HIS A 99 -18.80 8.61 4.13
CA HIS A 99 -19.37 7.96 5.32
C HIS A 99 -18.74 6.58 5.60
N LEU A 100 -17.41 6.46 5.44
CA LEU A 100 -16.67 5.23 5.62
C LEU A 100 -16.12 5.12 7.06
N THR A 101 -16.26 3.93 7.61
CA THR A 101 -15.55 3.54 8.83
C THR A 101 -14.45 2.56 8.44
N VAL A 102 -13.21 2.97 8.62
CA VAL A 102 -12.03 2.15 8.28
C VAL A 102 -11.26 1.77 9.53
N GLY A 103 -10.80 0.54 9.59
CA GLY A 103 -10.00 0.02 10.72
C GLY A 103 -8.51 -0.18 10.38
N GLU A 104 -8.17 -0.09 9.10
CA GLU A 104 -6.80 -0.31 8.60
C GLU A 104 -6.47 0.74 7.55
N VAL A 105 -5.22 1.21 7.54
CA VAL A 105 -4.65 2.05 6.49
C VAL A 105 -3.39 1.38 5.98
N GLN A 106 -3.23 1.35 4.66
CA GLN A 106 -2.04 0.81 4.01
C GLN A 106 -1.20 1.91 3.37
N PHE A 107 0.11 1.84 3.58
CA PHE A 107 1.08 2.67 2.89
C PHE A 107 1.83 1.86 1.84
N ASP A 108 1.88 2.39 0.62
CA ASP A 108 2.67 1.83 -0.48
C ASP A 108 3.84 2.76 -0.75
N CYS A 109 5.04 2.33 -0.38
CA CYS A 109 6.28 3.06 -0.61
C CYS A 109 7.39 2.10 -1.00
N ASP A 110 8.03 2.36 -2.12
CA ASP A 110 9.24 1.63 -2.50
C ASP A 110 10.47 2.35 -1.91
N TRP A 111 10.61 2.24 -0.57
CA TRP A 111 11.70 2.93 0.13
C TRP A 111 13.07 2.35 -0.21
N SER A 112 14.06 3.19 -0.20
CA SER A 112 15.47 2.88 -0.39
C SER A 112 16.25 3.01 0.92
N LEU A 113 17.52 2.61 0.92
CA LEU A 113 18.40 2.79 2.07
C LEU A 113 18.49 4.26 2.51
N SER A 114 18.46 5.19 1.54
CA SER A 114 18.58 6.62 1.80
C SER A 114 17.28 7.29 2.32
N SER A 115 16.13 6.66 2.11
CA SER A 115 14.82 7.17 2.54
C SER A 115 14.24 6.42 3.74
N LYS A 116 14.80 5.25 4.08
CA LYS A 116 14.30 4.33 5.08
C LYS A 116 13.97 5.00 6.41
N GLU A 117 14.91 5.71 6.99
CA GLU A 117 14.75 6.31 8.32
C GLU A 117 13.60 7.31 8.35
N ARG A 118 13.47 8.14 7.32
CA ARG A 118 12.40 9.15 7.23
C ARG A 118 11.04 8.52 6.97
N TYR A 119 10.99 7.48 6.13
CA TYR A 119 9.76 6.72 5.91
C TYR A 119 9.31 6.01 7.19
N PHE A 120 10.22 5.37 7.92
CA PHE A 120 9.89 4.69 9.17
C PHE A 120 9.46 5.68 10.26
N ALA A 121 10.12 6.83 10.37
CA ALA A 121 9.69 7.91 11.26
C ALA A 121 8.29 8.42 10.91
N PHE A 122 7.95 8.54 9.62
CA PHE A 122 6.59 8.86 9.18
C PHE A 122 5.57 7.82 9.69
N LEU A 123 5.86 6.53 9.54
CA LEU A 123 4.97 5.45 10.00
C LEU A 123 4.78 5.48 11.52
N GLU A 124 5.84 5.70 12.28
CA GLU A 124 5.78 5.82 13.74
C GLU A 124 4.94 7.02 14.18
N HIS A 125 5.13 8.19 13.57
CA HIS A 125 4.32 9.36 13.84
C HIS A 125 2.86 9.15 13.47
N PHE A 126 2.59 8.53 12.32
CA PHE A 126 1.21 8.23 11.92
C PHE A 126 0.53 7.29 12.91
N ARG A 127 1.22 6.23 13.35
CA ARG A 127 0.72 5.31 14.39
C ARG A 127 0.41 6.01 15.72
N GLY A 128 1.21 7.00 16.09
CA GLY A 128 0.99 7.78 17.31
C GLY A 128 -0.19 8.75 17.22
N LEU A 129 -0.56 9.17 16.01
CA LEU A 129 -1.62 10.17 15.80
C LEU A 129 -2.99 9.53 15.51
N TYR A 130 -3.03 8.35 14.91
CA TYR A 130 -4.27 7.73 14.40
C TYR A 130 -4.42 6.29 14.87
N PRO A 131 -5.65 5.86 15.25
CA PRO A 131 -5.90 4.54 15.84
C PRO A 131 -6.09 3.42 14.80
N TYR A 132 -5.54 3.56 13.61
CA TYR A 132 -5.66 2.55 12.55
C TYR A 132 -4.63 1.44 12.72
N ARG A 133 -5.00 0.22 12.34
CA ARG A 133 -4.01 -0.80 12.04
C ARG A 133 -3.23 -0.37 10.80
N LEU A 134 -1.92 -0.55 10.84
CA LEU A 134 -1.06 -0.18 9.73
C LEU A 134 -0.61 -1.41 8.95
N SER A 135 -0.80 -1.37 7.64
CA SER A 135 -0.13 -2.28 6.73
C SER A 135 0.74 -1.50 5.74
N ALA A 136 1.70 -2.16 5.15
CA ALA A 136 2.51 -1.58 4.08
C ALA A 136 2.83 -2.63 3.02
N THR A 137 3.01 -2.18 1.80
CA THR A 137 3.53 -3.01 0.73
C THR A 137 5.00 -3.29 0.95
N ILE A 138 5.39 -4.54 0.74
CA ILE A 138 6.77 -5.02 0.88
C ILE A 138 7.22 -5.62 -0.44
N ARG A 139 8.39 -5.24 -0.90
CA ARG A 139 8.99 -5.79 -2.12
C ARG A 139 9.87 -6.99 -1.79
N LEU A 140 10.03 -7.91 -2.75
CA LEU A 140 10.85 -9.12 -2.57
C LEU A 140 12.28 -8.82 -2.14
N HIS A 141 12.91 -7.81 -2.73
CA HIS A 141 14.28 -7.41 -2.36
C HIS A 141 14.36 -6.86 -0.93
N GLN A 142 13.31 -6.20 -0.44
CA GLN A 142 13.24 -5.68 0.93
C GLN A 142 13.19 -6.83 1.95
N VAL A 143 12.49 -7.92 1.64
CA VAL A 143 12.50 -9.12 2.49
C VAL A 143 13.86 -9.80 2.45
N LYS A 144 14.44 -9.96 1.25
CA LYS A 144 15.73 -10.66 1.07
C LYS A 144 16.88 -9.97 1.81
N TYR A 145 16.88 -8.65 1.82
CA TYR A 145 17.93 -7.82 2.40
C TYR A 145 17.46 -7.07 3.64
N GLN A 146 16.57 -7.69 4.44
CA GLN A 146 15.92 -7.03 5.60
C GLN A 146 16.91 -6.45 6.62
N ASP A 147 18.09 -7.04 6.76
CA ASP A 147 19.13 -6.54 7.68
C ASP A 147 19.62 -5.15 7.30
N THR A 148 19.54 -4.78 6.03
CA THR A 148 19.93 -3.46 5.52
C THR A 148 18.73 -2.59 5.18
N THR A 149 17.72 -3.14 4.52
CA THR A 149 16.51 -2.41 4.13
C THR A 149 15.62 -2.08 5.33
N GLY A 150 15.76 -2.81 6.41
CA GLY A 150 14.96 -2.67 7.62
C GLY A 150 13.58 -3.30 7.49
N VAL A 151 12.88 -3.33 8.61
CA VAL A 151 11.49 -3.79 8.74
C VAL A 151 10.65 -2.60 9.19
N PRO A 152 9.64 -2.17 8.42
CA PRO A 152 8.85 -1.01 8.78
C PRO A 152 8.04 -1.23 10.06
N PRO A 153 7.82 -0.18 10.89
CA PRO A 153 7.07 -0.27 12.15
C PRO A 153 5.56 -0.32 11.90
N ILE A 154 5.08 -1.45 11.39
CA ILE A 154 3.70 -1.71 10.99
C ILE A 154 3.19 -3.02 11.58
N ASP A 155 1.87 -3.27 11.48
CA ASP A 155 1.24 -4.47 12.05
C ASP A 155 1.27 -5.66 11.08
N ARG A 156 1.33 -5.38 9.76
CA ARG A 156 1.28 -6.40 8.70
C ARG A 156 1.92 -5.89 7.42
N GLY A 157 2.67 -6.73 6.73
CA GLY A 157 3.13 -6.48 5.37
C GLY A 157 2.22 -7.12 4.33
N VAL A 158 2.14 -6.52 3.15
CA VAL A 158 1.58 -7.15 1.95
C VAL A 158 2.71 -7.28 0.95
N LEU A 159 3.17 -8.52 0.79
CA LEU A 159 4.26 -8.83 -0.12
C LEU A 159 3.79 -8.76 -1.57
N MET A 160 4.38 -7.86 -2.34
CA MET A 160 4.15 -7.77 -3.78
C MET A 160 4.92 -8.89 -4.48
N TYR A 161 4.25 -10.06 -4.64
CA TYR A 161 4.84 -11.29 -5.13
C TYR A 161 4.64 -11.45 -6.63
N TYR A 162 4.85 -10.36 -7.37
CA TYR A 162 4.73 -10.26 -8.83
C TYR A 162 5.81 -9.31 -9.38
N ASN A 163 5.85 -9.11 -10.71
CA ASN A 163 6.90 -8.33 -11.42
C ASN A 163 8.32 -8.86 -11.14
N MET A 164 8.47 -10.18 -11.14
CA MET A 164 9.72 -10.85 -10.79
C MET A 164 10.71 -10.92 -11.94
N GLY A 165 10.25 -10.76 -13.18
CA GLY A 165 11.05 -10.86 -14.39
C GLY A 165 11.45 -9.52 -14.96
N LYS A 166 12.54 -9.49 -15.73
CA LYS A 166 12.86 -8.37 -16.61
C LYS A 166 11.86 -8.37 -17.76
N ILE A 167 11.30 -7.20 -18.09
CA ILE A 167 10.52 -7.04 -19.32
C ILE A 167 11.49 -7.19 -20.49
N THR A 168 11.52 -8.38 -21.10
CA THR A 168 12.30 -8.67 -22.29
C THR A 168 11.37 -8.93 -23.46
N ALA A 169 11.80 -8.54 -24.66
CA ALA A 169 11.02 -8.79 -25.88
C ALA A 169 10.82 -10.29 -26.22
N THR A 170 11.40 -11.19 -25.46
CA THR A 170 11.45 -12.65 -25.71
C THR A 170 10.46 -13.46 -24.85
N GLY A 171 9.28 -12.93 -24.53
CA GLY A 171 8.12 -13.76 -24.18
C GLY A 171 8.13 -14.50 -22.84
N SER A 172 9.05 -14.26 -21.92
CA SER A 172 8.95 -14.80 -20.56
C SER A 172 7.92 -14.02 -19.74
N ASN A 173 7.08 -14.74 -18.98
CA ASN A 173 6.11 -14.10 -18.09
C ASN A 173 6.83 -13.23 -17.07
N SER A 174 6.80 -11.92 -17.27
CA SER A 174 7.45 -10.95 -16.37
C SER A 174 6.69 -10.73 -15.07
N ILE A 175 5.44 -11.21 -14.98
CA ILE A 175 4.58 -11.00 -13.81
C ILE A 175 4.92 -11.99 -12.72
N TYR A 176 4.97 -13.29 -13.03
CA TYR A 176 5.27 -14.35 -12.08
C TYR A 176 6.21 -15.39 -12.67
N ASP A 177 7.34 -15.62 -12.00
CA ASP A 177 8.30 -16.66 -12.31
C ASP A 177 8.46 -17.58 -11.10
N ARG A 178 8.06 -18.85 -11.24
CA ARG A 178 8.08 -19.84 -10.16
C ARG A 178 9.49 -20.12 -9.63
N GLU A 179 10.49 -20.13 -10.50
CA GLU A 179 11.86 -20.42 -10.09
C GLU A 179 12.49 -19.23 -9.37
N VAL A 180 12.18 -18.01 -9.82
CA VAL A 180 12.54 -16.80 -9.09
C VAL A 180 11.83 -16.77 -7.75
N ALA A 181 10.53 -17.05 -7.72
CA ALA A 181 9.72 -17.07 -6.50
C ALA A 181 10.30 -18.02 -5.43
N LYS A 182 10.67 -19.24 -5.81
CA LYS A 182 11.30 -20.22 -4.89
C LYS A 182 12.55 -19.70 -4.20
N ARG A 183 13.36 -18.86 -4.86
CA ARG A 183 14.60 -18.32 -4.29
C ARG A 183 14.36 -17.37 -3.11
N TYR A 184 13.16 -16.80 -2.99
CA TYR A 184 12.79 -15.91 -1.90
C TYR A 184 12.15 -16.63 -0.71
N LEU A 185 11.67 -17.87 -0.88
CA LEU A 185 11.00 -18.62 0.19
C LEU A 185 11.79 -18.72 1.51
N PRO A 186 13.11 -18.96 1.50
CA PRO A 186 13.87 -18.99 2.76
C PRO A 186 13.84 -17.66 3.49
N SER A 187 13.91 -16.53 2.77
CA SER A 187 13.91 -15.20 3.36
C SER A 187 12.53 -14.83 3.95
N LEU A 188 11.44 -15.36 3.38
CA LEU A 188 10.07 -15.11 3.87
C LEU A 188 9.84 -15.74 5.25
N ARG A 189 10.43 -16.90 5.53
CA ARG A 189 10.27 -17.59 6.82
C ARG A 189 10.87 -16.84 8.00
N GLY A 190 11.89 -16.03 7.75
CA GLY A 190 12.58 -15.24 8.77
C GLY A 190 12.08 -13.77 8.86
N TYR A 191 11.09 -13.39 8.07
CA TYR A 191 10.60 -12.02 8.10
C TYR A 191 9.75 -11.78 9.35
N PRO A 192 10.04 -10.73 10.16
CA PRO A 192 9.45 -10.60 11.51
C PRO A 192 7.99 -10.15 11.53
N LEU A 193 7.42 -9.72 10.39
CA LEU A 193 6.02 -9.32 10.30
C LEU A 193 5.15 -10.41 9.67
N PRO A 194 3.86 -10.50 10.05
CA PRO A 194 2.89 -11.27 9.27
C PRO A 194 2.82 -10.71 7.84
N LEU A 195 2.85 -11.59 6.84
CA LEU A 195 2.78 -11.22 5.43
C LEU A 195 1.53 -11.81 4.78
N ASP A 196 0.76 -10.95 4.14
CA ASP A 196 -0.18 -11.35 3.09
C ASP A 196 0.55 -11.32 1.74
N ILE A 197 0.03 -12.01 0.74
CA ILE A 197 0.65 -12.08 -0.59
C ILE A 197 -0.29 -11.45 -1.62
N ALA A 198 0.22 -10.50 -2.38
CA ALA A 198 -0.42 -9.95 -3.58
C ALA A 198 0.18 -10.61 -4.83
N LEU A 199 -0.69 -11.05 -5.74
CA LEU A 199 -0.35 -11.73 -7.00
C LEU A 199 -0.85 -10.92 -8.20
#